data_bb09b4743e4564bcd72568a52e30543d
#
_entry.id   bb09b4743e4564bcd72568a52e30543d
#
_cell.length_a   1.000
_cell.length_b   1.000
_cell.length_c   1.000
_cell.angle_alpha   90.00
_cell.angle_beta   90.00
_cell.angle_gamma   90.00
#
_symmetry.space_group_name_H-M   'P 1'
#
loop_
_entity.id
_entity.type
_entity.pdbx_description
1 polymer ?
#
loop_
_entity_poly.entity_id
_entity_poly.type
_entity_poly.pdbx_seq_one_letter_code
_entity_poly.pdbx_strand_id
1 'polypeptide(L)'
;MKFRTLFPLVLVTGMAAGASTTLAAGMHAGSHGNGFAFGQPAKASQATRTVTVVMRDNLYEPENNAVQAGETNRFVIRNEGAFVHEFNIGTAAMHAEHQKQMMIMVGHGALEPDRINRERMKMDMGGGMTMEHDDPNSVLLEPGQSGEIVWTFTKAAELEFACNVPGHYDAGMVGTMSVKPRSGS
;
A
#
# COMPACT_ATOMS: atom_id res chain seq x y z
N MET A 1 -66.66 -39.92 43.38
CA MET A 1 -66.37 -38.51 42.97
C MET A 1 -64.91 -38.36 42.81
N LYS A 2 -64.42 -38.19 41.55
CA LYS A 2 -62.99 -38.04 41.23
C LYS A 2 -62.79 -36.61 40.82
N PHE A 3 -62.03 -35.82 41.57
CA PHE A 3 -61.58 -34.48 41.22
C PHE A 3 -60.29 -34.61 40.43
N ARG A 4 -60.33 -34.15 39.18
CA ARG A 4 -59.13 -33.99 38.31
C ARG A 4 -58.68 -32.56 38.48
N THR A 5 -57.55 -32.39 39.12
CA THR A 5 -56.80 -31.12 39.15
C THR A 5 -55.98 -30.96 37.88
N LEU A 6 -56.29 -29.95 37.07
CA LEU A 6 -55.51 -29.48 35.92
C LEU A 6 -54.39 -28.52 36.39
N PHE A 7 -53.15 -28.89 36.17
CA PHE A 7 -51.98 -27.97 36.31
C PHE A 7 -51.78 -27.23 35.01
N PRO A 8 -51.60 -25.93 35.04
CA PRO A 8 -51.18 -25.18 33.83
C PRO A 8 -49.70 -25.35 33.62
N LEU A 9 -49.34 -25.73 32.40
CA LEU A 9 -47.96 -25.77 31.88
C LEU A 9 -47.51 -24.35 31.58
N VAL A 10 -46.59 -23.83 32.39
CA VAL A 10 -45.94 -22.55 32.12
C VAL A 10 -44.79 -22.80 31.15
N LEU A 11 -44.95 -22.32 29.92
CA LEU A 11 -43.92 -22.33 28.90
C LEU A 11 -42.96 -21.16 29.15
N VAL A 12 -41.76 -21.42 29.67
CA VAL A 12 -40.71 -20.44 29.81
C VAL A 12 -39.95 -20.40 28.50
N THR A 13 -40.18 -19.38 27.68
CA THR A 13 -39.37 -19.05 26.51
C THR A 13 -38.06 -18.42 26.96
N GLY A 14 -37.00 -19.20 26.98
CA GLY A 14 -35.63 -18.72 27.20
C GLY A 14 -35.16 -17.92 26.01
N MET A 15 -35.00 -16.62 26.21
CA MET A 15 -34.33 -15.71 25.25
C MET A 15 -32.82 -15.94 25.37
N ALA A 16 -32.25 -16.69 24.45
CA ALA A 16 -30.79 -16.77 24.32
C ALA A 16 -30.24 -15.45 23.75
N ALA A 17 -29.69 -14.63 24.62
CA ALA A 17 -28.90 -13.48 24.23
C ALA A 17 -27.59 -13.99 23.57
N GLY A 18 -27.57 -14.03 22.25
CA GLY A 18 -26.37 -14.27 21.49
C GLY A 18 -25.40 -13.13 21.69
N ALA A 19 -24.32 -13.34 22.46
CA ALA A 19 -23.19 -12.45 22.50
C ALA A 19 -22.46 -12.56 21.17
N SER A 20 -22.67 -11.57 20.29
CA SER A 20 -21.89 -11.39 19.10
C SER A 20 -20.49 -10.95 19.52
N THR A 21 -19.56 -11.89 19.58
CA THR A 21 -18.12 -11.56 19.61
C THR A 21 -17.77 -10.95 18.28
N THR A 22 -17.65 -9.62 18.24
CA THR A 22 -16.97 -8.95 17.14
C THR A 22 -15.51 -9.36 17.20
N LEU A 23 -15.15 -10.37 16.43
CA LEU A 23 -13.76 -10.60 16.07
C LEU A 23 -13.30 -9.33 15.35
N ALA A 24 -12.46 -8.56 16.03
CA ALA A 24 -11.65 -7.55 15.37
C ALA A 24 -10.79 -8.31 14.37
N ALA A 25 -11.25 -8.36 13.13
CA ALA A 25 -10.44 -8.84 12.01
C ALA A 25 -9.24 -7.92 11.96
N GLY A 26 -8.07 -8.43 12.34
CA GLY A 26 -6.80 -7.79 12.12
C GLY A 26 -6.73 -7.45 10.64
N MET A 27 -6.57 -6.17 10.35
CA MET A 27 -6.46 -5.66 8.99
C MET A 27 -5.10 -6.08 8.43
N HIS A 28 -5.04 -7.29 7.92
CA HIS A 28 -4.04 -7.67 6.93
C HIS A 28 -4.68 -7.47 5.57
N ALA A 29 -4.84 -6.21 5.24
CA ALA A 29 -5.30 -5.84 3.91
C ALA A 29 -4.12 -5.89 2.95
N GLY A 30 -3.92 -7.05 2.36
CA GLY A 30 -3.61 -7.06 0.95
C GLY A 30 -4.84 -6.47 0.26
N SER A 31 -4.90 -5.15 0.14
CA SER A 31 -6.08 -4.45 -0.37
C SER A 31 -6.09 -4.49 -1.89
N HIS A 32 -6.44 -5.62 -2.46
CA HIS A 32 -6.78 -5.72 -3.88
C HIS A 32 -8.25 -5.34 -4.16
N GLY A 33 -8.90 -4.54 -3.33
CA GLY A 33 -10.35 -4.31 -3.47
C GLY A 33 -10.86 -2.88 -3.28
N ASN A 34 -10.15 -1.99 -2.62
CA ASN A 34 -10.57 -0.60 -2.48
C ASN A 34 -9.42 0.32 -2.85
N GLY A 35 -9.57 1.07 -3.95
CA GLY A 35 -8.57 2.00 -4.46
C GLY A 35 -8.02 2.93 -3.38
N PHE A 36 -6.78 3.36 -3.55
CA PHE A 36 -6.13 4.32 -2.67
C PHE A 36 -6.98 5.58 -2.56
N ALA A 37 -7.09 6.14 -1.36
CA ALA A 37 -7.93 7.32 -1.11
C ALA A 37 -7.54 8.53 -1.99
N PHE A 38 -6.34 8.56 -2.54
CA PHE A 38 -5.80 9.65 -3.37
C PHE A 38 -5.80 9.34 -4.88
N GLY A 39 -6.12 8.12 -5.30
CA GLY A 39 -6.09 7.76 -6.72
C GLY A 39 -6.12 6.27 -6.99
N GLN A 40 -5.78 5.92 -8.22
CA GLN A 40 -5.81 4.55 -8.70
C GLN A 40 -4.80 4.34 -9.84
N PRO A 41 -4.33 3.10 -10.07
CA PRO A 41 -3.52 2.77 -11.23
C PRO A 41 -4.28 3.02 -12.53
N ALA A 42 -3.55 3.36 -13.59
CA ALA A 42 -4.10 3.66 -14.90
C ALA A 42 -3.26 3.04 -16.01
N LYS A 43 -3.76 3.10 -17.24
CA LYS A 43 -3.02 2.64 -18.42
C LYS A 43 -2.12 3.75 -18.95
N ALA A 44 -0.96 3.39 -19.51
CA ALA A 44 -0.03 4.35 -20.10
C ALA A 44 -0.67 5.23 -21.18
N SER A 45 -1.64 4.69 -21.93
CA SER A 45 -2.40 5.43 -22.95
C SER A 45 -3.32 6.53 -22.39
N GLN A 46 -3.58 6.55 -21.09
CA GLN A 46 -4.42 7.54 -20.40
C GLN A 46 -3.57 8.68 -19.82
N ALA A 47 -2.23 8.53 -19.80
CA ALA A 47 -1.34 9.53 -19.25
C ALA A 47 -1.37 10.81 -20.09
N THR A 48 -1.63 11.93 -19.42
CA THR A 48 -1.60 13.27 -20.02
C THR A 48 -0.25 13.96 -19.80
N ARG A 49 0.55 13.45 -18.88
CA ARG A 49 1.87 13.97 -18.52
C ARG A 49 2.82 12.83 -18.18
N THR A 50 4.08 12.98 -18.60
CA THR A 50 5.17 12.09 -18.16
C THR A 50 6.12 12.87 -17.26
N VAL A 51 6.48 12.27 -16.15
CA VAL A 51 7.43 12.75 -15.16
C VAL A 51 8.58 11.75 -15.09
N THR A 52 9.81 12.20 -15.31
CA THR A 52 10.98 11.36 -15.08
C THR A 52 11.48 11.58 -13.65
N VAL A 53 11.74 10.49 -12.95
CA VAL A 53 12.31 10.49 -11.60
C VAL A 53 13.59 9.65 -11.62
N VAL A 54 14.68 10.23 -11.18
CA VAL A 54 15.94 9.51 -10.98
C VAL A 54 16.10 9.24 -9.50
N MET A 55 16.37 7.99 -9.16
CA MET A 55 16.76 7.57 -7.82
C MET A 55 18.28 7.46 -7.75
N ARG A 56 18.87 8.17 -6.80
CA ARG A 56 20.27 8.02 -6.41
C ARG A 56 20.31 7.55 -4.96
N ASP A 57 21.48 7.20 -4.47
CA ASP A 57 21.58 6.78 -3.08
C ASP A 57 21.14 7.92 -2.14
N ASN A 58 20.07 7.64 -1.39
CA ASN A 58 19.38 8.51 -0.42
C ASN A 58 18.68 9.77 -0.97
N LEU A 59 18.44 9.88 -2.29
CA LEU A 59 17.70 11.02 -2.83
C LEU A 59 16.92 10.70 -4.11
N TYR A 60 15.96 11.56 -4.44
CA TYR A 60 15.23 11.59 -5.70
C TYR A 60 15.53 12.88 -6.48
N GLU A 61 15.54 12.79 -7.80
CA GLU A 61 15.61 13.93 -8.71
C GLU A 61 14.42 13.90 -9.68
N PRO A 62 13.44 14.82 -9.60
CA PRO A 62 13.33 15.91 -8.61
C PRO A 62 12.85 15.41 -7.23
N GLU A 63 13.17 16.15 -6.17
CA GLU A 63 12.69 15.90 -4.81
C GLU A 63 11.22 16.30 -4.58
N ASN A 64 10.68 17.12 -5.47
CA ASN A 64 9.33 17.65 -5.34
C ASN A 64 8.57 17.50 -6.66
N ASN A 65 7.37 16.96 -6.59
CA ASN A 65 6.46 16.87 -7.71
C ASN A 65 5.11 17.50 -7.38
N ALA A 66 4.53 18.21 -8.36
CA ALA A 66 3.19 18.75 -8.27
C ALA A 66 2.36 18.25 -9.44
N VAL A 67 1.17 17.74 -9.13
CA VAL A 67 0.18 17.22 -10.06
C VAL A 67 -1.20 17.80 -9.73
N GLN A 68 -2.22 17.57 -10.56
CA GLN A 68 -3.57 18.04 -10.30
C GLN A 68 -4.53 16.87 -10.10
N ALA A 69 -5.55 17.07 -9.28
CA ALA A 69 -6.65 16.12 -9.17
C ALA A 69 -7.36 15.96 -10.53
N GLY A 70 -7.61 14.72 -10.93
CA GLY A 70 -8.13 14.35 -12.24
C GLY A 70 -7.06 14.14 -13.31
N GLU A 71 -5.77 14.42 -13.04
CA GLU A 71 -4.69 14.08 -13.97
C GLU A 71 -4.29 12.61 -13.86
N THR A 72 -3.95 12.04 -15.01
CA THR A 72 -3.23 10.76 -15.10
C THR A 72 -1.78 11.04 -15.48
N ASN A 73 -0.87 10.70 -14.59
CA ASN A 73 0.56 10.92 -14.79
C ASN A 73 1.27 9.57 -14.99
N ARG A 74 2.22 9.54 -15.90
CA ARG A 74 3.18 8.46 -16.09
C ARG A 74 4.49 8.86 -15.44
N PHE A 75 4.87 8.19 -14.39
CA PHE A 75 6.19 8.32 -13.78
C PHE A 75 7.11 7.30 -14.43
N VAL A 76 8.21 7.75 -15.00
CA VAL A 76 9.30 6.92 -15.52
C VAL A 76 10.43 7.02 -14.53
N ILE A 77 10.71 5.93 -13.83
CA ILE A 77 11.65 5.87 -12.72
C ILE A 77 12.92 5.16 -13.18
N ARG A 78 14.09 5.71 -12.83
CA ARG A 78 15.40 5.11 -13.08
C ARG A 78 16.18 5.03 -11.79
N ASN A 79 16.74 3.87 -11.50
CA ASN A 79 17.68 3.71 -10.40
C ASN A 79 19.11 3.89 -10.94
N GLU A 80 19.72 5.04 -10.65
CA GLU A 80 21.11 5.36 -10.96
C GLU A 80 22.02 5.29 -9.71
N GLY A 81 21.48 4.79 -8.59
CA GLY A 81 22.22 4.52 -7.36
C GLY A 81 22.93 3.17 -7.39
N ALA A 82 23.69 2.88 -6.33
CA ALA A 82 24.41 1.63 -6.14
C ALA A 82 23.59 0.57 -5.38
N PHE A 83 22.45 0.96 -4.80
CA PHE A 83 21.59 0.07 -4.00
C PHE A 83 20.24 -0.16 -4.66
N VAL A 84 19.51 -1.16 -4.15
CA VAL A 84 18.09 -1.34 -4.46
C VAL A 84 17.33 -0.15 -3.88
N HIS A 85 16.52 0.50 -4.72
CA HIS A 85 15.67 1.60 -4.31
C HIS A 85 14.22 1.36 -4.72
N GLU A 86 13.32 1.93 -3.94
CA GLU A 86 11.89 1.93 -4.20
C GLU A 86 11.41 3.35 -4.54
N PHE A 87 10.46 3.46 -5.45
CA PHE A 87 9.63 4.65 -5.61
C PHE A 87 8.19 4.24 -5.29
N ASN A 88 7.70 4.68 -4.15
CA ASN A 88 6.36 4.35 -3.64
C ASN A 88 5.60 5.64 -3.36
N ILE A 89 4.40 5.81 -3.91
CA ILE A 89 3.55 6.99 -3.70
C ILE A 89 2.57 6.69 -2.57
N GLY A 90 2.58 7.49 -1.51
CA GLY A 90 1.71 7.26 -0.36
C GLY A 90 1.62 8.44 0.59
N THR A 91 0.96 8.22 1.71
CA THR A 91 1.02 9.11 2.88
C THR A 91 2.15 8.66 3.80
N ALA A 92 2.64 9.55 4.68
CA ALA A 92 3.64 9.19 5.70
C ALA A 92 3.21 7.96 6.54
N ALA A 93 1.91 7.84 6.84
CA ALA A 93 1.38 6.69 7.59
C ALA A 93 1.46 5.39 6.78
N MET A 94 1.24 5.43 5.47
CA MET A 94 1.39 4.27 4.59
C MET A 94 2.85 3.85 4.50
N HIS A 95 3.77 4.81 4.36
CA HIS A 95 5.21 4.53 4.35
C HIS A 95 5.67 3.88 5.66
N ALA A 96 5.21 4.38 6.81
CA ALA A 96 5.54 3.80 8.12
C ALA A 96 5.08 2.33 8.26
N GLU A 97 3.96 1.97 7.65
CA GLU A 97 3.49 0.57 7.64
C GLU A 97 4.27 -0.27 6.62
N HIS A 98 4.52 0.29 5.44
CA HIS A 98 5.23 -0.40 4.37
C HIS A 98 6.70 -0.70 4.74
N GLN A 99 7.37 0.18 5.48
CA GLN A 99 8.72 -0.06 6.01
C GLN A 99 8.81 -1.33 6.88
N LYS A 100 7.75 -1.65 7.64
CA LYS A 100 7.71 -2.90 8.43
C LYS A 100 7.68 -4.13 7.52
N GLN A 101 6.95 -4.06 6.42
CA GLN A 101 6.89 -5.14 5.42
C GLN A 101 8.25 -5.29 4.73
N MET A 102 8.89 -4.20 4.34
CA MET A 102 10.23 -4.21 3.74
C MET A 102 11.28 -4.78 4.69
N MET A 103 11.19 -4.50 5.99
CA MET A 103 12.06 -5.11 7.00
C MET A 103 11.90 -6.65 7.04
N ILE A 104 10.68 -7.15 6.93
CA ILE A 104 10.40 -8.60 6.86
C ILE A 104 11.04 -9.18 5.60
N MET A 105 10.92 -8.52 4.45
CA MET A 105 11.49 -8.97 3.18
C MET A 105 13.02 -9.07 3.23
N VAL A 106 13.69 -8.10 3.86
CA VAL A 106 15.14 -8.17 4.11
C VAL A 106 15.47 -9.36 5.02
N GLY A 107 14.72 -9.52 6.12
CA GLY A 107 14.90 -10.64 7.06
C GLY A 107 14.76 -12.03 6.42
N HIS A 108 13.95 -12.16 5.39
CA HIS A 108 13.77 -13.39 4.62
C HIS A 108 14.74 -13.51 3.43
N GLY A 109 15.61 -12.53 3.20
CA GLY A 109 16.54 -12.51 2.08
C GLY A 109 15.87 -12.33 0.70
N ALA A 110 14.68 -11.69 0.68
CA ALA A 110 14.03 -11.25 -0.54
C ALA A 110 14.70 -9.97 -1.10
N LEU A 111 15.24 -9.16 -0.20
CA LEU A 111 16.00 -7.95 -0.54
C LEU A 111 17.42 -8.04 0.00
N GLU A 112 18.38 -7.81 -0.87
CA GLU A 112 19.78 -7.57 -0.58
C GLU A 112 20.13 -6.12 -0.94
N PRO A 113 21.27 -5.57 -0.52
CA PRO A 113 21.57 -4.16 -0.77
C PRO A 113 21.51 -3.74 -2.24
N ASP A 114 21.95 -4.59 -3.16
CA ASP A 114 22.07 -4.31 -4.60
C ASP A 114 21.25 -5.26 -5.50
N ARG A 115 20.44 -6.15 -4.90
CA ARG A 115 19.74 -7.21 -5.62
C ARG A 115 18.40 -7.57 -4.99
N ILE A 116 17.47 -7.99 -5.84
CA ILE A 116 16.15 -8.49 -5.48
C ILE A 116 16.06 -9.98 -5.78
N ASN A 117 15.86 -10.79 -4.75
CA ASN A 117 15.57 -12.21 -4.93
C ASN A 117 14.06 -12.37 -5.22
N ARG A 118 13.70 -12.39 -6.50
CA ARG A 118 12.30 -12.41 -6.95
C ARG A 118 11.55 -13.69 -6.55
N GLU A 119 12.26 -14.80 -6.36
CA GLU A 119 11.64 -16.06 -5.89
C GLU A 119 11.17 -15.95 -4.43
N ARG A 120 11.85 -15.13 -3.64
CA ARG A 120 11.52 -14.88 -2.24
C ARG A 120 10.60 -13.68 -2.00
N MET A 121 10.24 -12.96 -3.07
CA MET A 121 9.28 -11.83 -2.98
C MET A 121 7.87 -12.31 -2.64
N LYS A 122 7.54 -13.58 -2.93
CA LYS A 122 6.31 -14.23 -2.49
C LYS A 122 6.61 -15.06 -1.27
N MET A 123 6.04 -14.69 -0.14
CA MET A 123 6.23 -15.40 1.11
C MET A 123 4.92 -16.03 1.56
N ASP A 124 4.97 -17.33 1.88
CA ASP A 124 3.88 -17.98 2.60
C ASP A 124 3.97 -17.60 4.09
N MET A 125 2.99 -16.85 4.55
CA MET A 125 2.89 -16.40 5.94
C MET A 125 2.20 -17.43 6.84
N GLY A 126 1.86 -18.61 6.31
CA GLY A 126 1.08 -19.64 6.98
C GLY A 126 -0.42 -19.38 6.95
N GLY A 127 -1.21 -20.44 7.20
CA GLY A 127 -2.68 -20.31 7.20
C GLY A 127 -3.31 -19.95 5.85
N GLY A 128 -2.60 -20.15 4.74
CA GLY A 128 -3.07 -19.80 3.40
C GLY A 128 -2.91 -18.32 3.04
N MET A 129 -2.17 -17.55 3.84
CA MET A 129 -1.85 -16.15 3.55
C MET A 129 -0.50 -16.06 2.86
N THR A 130 -0.46 -15.33 1.75
CA THR A 130 0.77 -14.99 1.02
C THR A 130 1.02 -13.51 1.13
N MET A 131 2.24 -13.11 1.49
CA MET A 131 2.72 -11.75 1.32
C MET A 131 3.38 -11.64 -0.05
N GLU A 132 2.92 -10.72 -0.85
CA GLU A 132 3.50 -10.41 -2.16
C GLU A 132 3.69 -8.90 -2.25
N HIS A 133 4.85 -8.47 -2.75
CA HIS A 133 5.14 -7.06 -2.97
C HIS A 133 4.85 -6.73 -4.44
N ASP A 134 3.58 -6.43 -4.72
CA ASP A 134 3.08 -6.06 -6.06
C ASP A 134 2.07 -4.90 -5.93
N ASP A 135 2.50 -3.86 -5.22
CA ASP A 135 1.67 -2.68 -4.98
C ASP A 135 1.66 -1.77 -6.20
N PRO A 136 0.49 -1.42 -6.76
CA PRO A 136 0.41 -0.66 -8.00
C PRO A 136 0.90 0.80 -7.89
N ASN A 137 1.10 1.31 -6.68
CA ASN A 137 1.68 2.62 -6.38
C ASN A 137 3.18 2.56 -6.08
N SER A 138 3.81 1.40 -6.30
CA SER A 138 5.21 1.16 -5.98
C SER A 138 5.96 0.50 -7.12
N VAL A 139 7.25 0.79 -7.23
CA VAL A 139 8.20 0.05 -8.04
C VAL A 139 9.54 -0.06 -7.32
N LEU A 140 10.04 -1.28 -7.21
CA LEU A 140 11.32 -1.62 -6.59
C LEU A 140 12.32 -1.97 -7.69
N LEU A 141 13.48 -1.29 -7.73
CA LEU A 141 14.45 -1.37 -8.81
C LEU A 141 15.86 -1.67 -8.29
N GLU A 142 16.52 -2.62 -8.91
CA GLU A 142 17.96 -2.85 -8.75
C GLU A 142 18.77 -1.72 -9.40
N PRO A 143 20.06 -1.56 -9.07
CA PRO A 143 20.96 -0.63 -9.74
C PRO A 143 20.91 -0.73 -11.26
N GLY A 144 20.80 0.41 -11.94
CA GLY A 144 20.72 0.51 -13.40
C GLY A 144 19.37 0.13 -14.03
N GLN A 145 18.41 -0.32 -13.24
CA GLN A 145 17.08 -0.69 -13.73
C GLN A 145 16.16 0.53 -13.87
N SER A 146 15.12 0.37 -14.70
CA SER A 146 14.07 1.36 -14.88
C SER A 146 12.70 0.70 -14.77
N GLY A 147 11.71 1.47 -14.31
CA GLY A 147 10.33 1.04 -14.18
C GLY A 147 9.37 2.19 -14.41
N GLU A 148 8.08 1.93 -14.33
CA GLU A 148 7.07 2.97 -14.45
C GLU A 148 5.88 2.73 -13.54
N ILE A 149 5.27 3.83 -13.11
CA ILE A 149 3.97 3.87 -12.46
C ILE A 149 3.08 4.80 -13.28
N VAL A 150 1.89 4.34 -13.63
CA VAL A 150 0.87 5.19 -14.24
C VAL A 150 -0.28 5.34 -13.27
N TRP A 151 -0.53 6.58 -12.86
CA TRP A 151 -1.43 6.87 -11.75
C TRP A 151 -2.38 8.01 -12.06
N THR A 152 -3.68 7.81 -11.79
CA THR A 152 -4.69 8.86 -11.82
C THR A 152 -4.92 9.36 -10.39
N PHE A 153 -4.61 10.63 -10.13
CA PHE A 153 -4.93 11.27 -8.87
C PHE A 153 -6.38 11.74 -8.87
N THR A 154 -7.19 11.28 -7.91
CA THR A 154 -8.65 11.53 -7.91
C THR A 154 -9.07 12.74 -7.09
N LYS A 155 -8.25 13.15 -6.12
CA LYS A 155 -8.53 14.31 -5.25
C LYS A 155 -7.25 14.98 -4.79
N ALA A 156 -7.38 16.24 -4.36
CA ALA A 156 -6.30 16.99 -3.74
C ALA A 156 -5.79 16.30 -2.47
N ALA A 157 -4.48 16.22 -2.33
CA ALA A 157 -3.80 15.58 -1.20
C ALA A 157 -2.35 16.05 -1.13
N GLU A 158 -1.79 16.05 0.06
CA GLU A 158 -0.36 16.11 0.27
C GLU A 158 0.13 14.68 0.52
N LEU A 159 1.00 14.21 -0.35
CA LEU A 159 1.56 12.87 -0.37
C LEU A 159 3.08 12.95 -0.36
N GLU A 160 3.68 11.81 -0.15
CA GLU A 160 5.10 11.59 -0.32
C GLU A 160 5.34 10.58 -1.43
N PHE A 161 6.52 10.59 -2.00
CA PHE A 161 7.09 9.43 -2.65
C PHE A 161 8.39 9.08 -1.92
N ALA A 162 8.53 7.81 -1.57
CA ALA A 162 9.59 7.41 -0.65
C ALA A 162 10.18 6.04 -0.99
N CYS A 163 11.42 5.84 -0.54
CA CYS A 163 12.08 4.55 -0.51
C CYS A 163 11.89 3.92 0.87
N ASN A 164 11.16 2.81 0.93
CA ASN A 164 10.89 2.11 2.19
C ASN A 164 11.88 0.96 2.45
N VAL A 165 12.91 0.81 1.60
CA VAL A 165 14.04 -0.07 1.91
C VAL A 165 14.62 0.36 3.26
N PRO A 166 14.85 -0.60 4.21
CA PRO A 166 15.23 -0.26 5.57
C PRO A 166 16.38 0.74 5.67
N GLY A 167 16.16 1.82 6.40
CA GLY A 167 17.11 2.91 6.62
C GLY A 167 17.11 4.02 5.58
N HIS A 168 16.58 3.80 4.37
CA HIS A 168 16.64 4.80 3.30
C HIS A 168 15.70 5.99 3.55
N TYR A 169 14.49 5.74 4.04
CA TYR A 169 13.55 6.80 4.43
C TYR A 169 14.15 7.70 5.52
N ASP A 170 14.73 7.10 6.57
CA ASP A 170 15.35 7.81 7.68
C ASP A 170 16.62 8.57 7.24
N ALA A 171 17.30 8.08 6.20
CA ALA A 171 18.43 8.76 5.58
C ALA A 171 18.02 9.94 4.68
N GLY A 172 16.70 10.20 4.54
CA GLY A 172 16.16 11.32 3.78
C GLY A 172 15.71 10.97 2.36
N MET A 173 15.66 9.69 1.98
CA MET A 173 15.16 9.29 0.67
C MET A 173 13.63 9.37 0.62
N VAL A 174 13.13 10.59 0.66
CA VAL A 174 11.71 10.96 0.62
C VAL A 174 11.56 12.28 -0.13
N GLY A 175 10.53 12.36 -0.97
CA GLY A 175 10.16 13.57 -1.70
C GLY A 175 8.69 13.91 -1.51
N THR A 176 8.29 15.13 -1.88
CA THR A 176 6.92 15.59 -1.74
C THR A 176 6.13 15.43 -3.04
N MET A 177 4.87 14.99 -2.92
CA MET A 177 3.91 14.90 -4.02
C MET A 177 2.67 15.73 -3.66
N SER A 178 2.60 16.95 -4.15
CA SER A 178 1.46 17.83 -3.93
C SER A 178 0.41 17.64 -5.02
N VAL A 179 -0.74 17.10 -4.65
CA VAL A 179 -1.90 16.97 -5.55
C VAL A 179 -2.81 18.17 -5.36
N LYS A 180 -2.72 19.14 -6.27
CA LYS A 180 -3.52 20.37 -6.21
C LYS A 180 -4.96 20.12 -6.65
N PRO A 181 -5.93 20.92 -6.17
CA PRO A 181 -7.28 20.90 -6.71
C PRO A 181 -7.28 21.11 -8.22
N ARG A 182 -8.27 20.56 -8.92
CA ARG A 182 -8.44 20.79 -10.35
C ARG A 182 -8.67 22.28 -10.60
N SER A 183 -7.91 22.88 -11.51
CA SER A 183 -8.14 24.26 -11.94
C SER A 183 -9.51 24.40 -12.61
N GLY A 184 -10.42 25.18 -12.02
CA GLY A 184 -11.74 25.44 -12.61
C GLY A 184 -12.93 24.69 -11.99
N SER A 185 -12.78 24.16 -10.77
CA SER A 185 -13.89 23.67 -9.94
C SER A 185 -14.29 24.69 -8.90
#